data_c021d11745a7a3b1742619e22b35ed30
#
_entry.id   c021d11745a7a3b1742619e22b35ed30
#
_cell.length_a   1.000
_cell.length_b   1.000
_cell.length_c   1.000
_cell.angle_alpha   90.00
_cell.angle_beta   90.00
_cell.angle_gamma   90.00
#
_symmetry.space_group_name_H-M   'P 1'
#
loop_
_entity.id
_entity.type
_entity.pdbx_description
1 polymer ?
#
loop_
_entity_poly.entity_id
_entity_poly.type
_entity_poly.pdbx_seq_one_letter_code
_entity_poly.pdbx_strand_id
1 'polypeptide(L)'
;MAEDTKKNLFVIDDVLIPDDTQKHYDEHYAGEPIQPIELMQDLLTHSEFIGFLKGNMLKYSMRAGRKQGEPAEKDAAKYKRYAEWLATALEGGRVNPRL
;
A
#
# COMPACT_ATOMS: atom_id res chain seq x y z
N MET A 1 -22.57 -9.54 -14.04
CA MET A 1 -21.78 -10.57 -14.71
C MET A 1 -20.28 -10.35 -14.48
N ALA A 2 -19.57 -11.43 -14.23
CA ALA A 2 -18.15 -11.34 -13.91
C ALA A 2 -17.31 -10.71 -15.03
N GLU A 3 -17.68 -10.97 -16.27
CA GLU A 3 -16.98 -10.46 -17.45
C GLU A 3 -17.08 -8.95 -17.57
N ASP A 4 -18.26 -8.40 -17.34
CA ASP A 4 -18.48 -6.95 -17.40
C ASP A 4 -17.72 -6.26 -16.28
N THR A 5 -17.67 -6.88 -15.11
CA THR A 5 -16.93 -6.36 -13.98
C THR A 5 -15.44 -6.28 -14.29
N LYS A 6 -14.88 -7.29 -14.99
CA LYS A 6 -13.46 -7.31 -15.35
C LYS A 6 -13.06 -6.19 -16.29
N LYS A 7 -13.96 -5.70 -17.14
CA LYS A 7 -13.68 -4.60 -18.07
C LYS A 7 -13.43 -3.28 -17.34
N ASN A 8 -13.92 -3.17 -16.13
CA ASN A 8 -13.86 -1.95 -15.33
C ASN A 8 -12.87 -2.06 -14.16
N LEU A 9 -11.90 -2.96 -14.30
CA LEU A 9 -10.91 -3.19 -13.26
C LEU A 9 -9.50 -3.07 -13.83
N PHE A 10 -8.57 -2.65 -12.99
CA PHE A 10 -7.15 -2.68 -13.27
C PHE A 10 -6.42 -3.32 -12.09
N VAL A 11 -5.16 -3.68 -12.28
CA VAL A 11 -4.38 -4.42 -11.28
C VAL A 11 -3.21 -3.59 -10.80
N ILE A 12 -3.07 -3.48 -9.47
CA ILE A 12 -1.91 -2.87 -8.81
C ILE A 12 -1.42 -3.88 -7.78
N ASP A 13 -0.17 -4.35 -7.91
CA ASP A 13 0.42 -5.34 -6.99
C ASP A 13 -0.51 -6.54 -6.76
N ASP A 14 -1.05 -7.11 -7.85
CA ASP A 14 -1.98 -8.25 -7.83
C ASP A 14 -3.34 -7.95 -7.17
N VAL A 15 -3.64 -6.70 -6.89
CA VAL A 15 -4.94 -6.29 -6.36
C VAL A 15 -5.79 -5.74 -7.50
N LEU A 16 -7.03 -6.23 -7.61
CA LEU A 16 -7.98 -5.73 -8.60
C LEU A 16 -8.67 -4.47 -8.07
N ILE A 17 -8.51 -3.37 -8.80
CA ILE A 17 -9.01 -2.06 -8.40
C ILE A 17 -10.10 -1.61 -9.39
N PRO A 18 -11.24 -1.07 -8.91
CA PRO A 18 -12.23 -0.50 -9.81
C PRO A 18 -11.68 0.69 -10.60
N ASP A 19 -12.07 0.79 -11.86
CA ASP A 19 -11.59 1.81 -12.80
C ASP A 19 -11.88 3.24 -12.34
N ASP A 20 -13.06 3.47 -11.77
CA ASP A 20 -13.43 4.79 -11.26
C ASP A 20 -12.58 5.21 -10.05
N THR A 21 -12.02 4.25 -9.33
CA THR A 21 -11.04 4.55 -8.27
C THR A 21 -9.76 5.14 -8.86
N GLN A 22 -9.27 4.55 -9.96
CA GLN A 22 -8.10 5.08 -10.67
C GLN A 22 -8.36 6.52 -11.13
N LYS A 23 -9.52 6.77 -11.70
CA LYS A 23 -9.91 8.09 -12.18
C LYS A 23 -9.92 9.11 -11.03
N HIS A 24 -10.46 8.72 -9.88
CA HIS A 24 -10.48 9.58 -8.70
C HIS A 24 -9.07 10.03 -8.31
N TYR A 25 -8.13 9.07 -8.27
CA TYR A 25 -6.75 9.39 -7.92
C TYR A 25 -6.04 10.21 -8.99
N ASP A 26 -6.33 9.96 -10.26
CA ASP A 26 -5.78 10.76 -11.35
C ASP A 26 -6.19 12.23 -11.24
N GLU A 27 -7.44 12.48 -10.86
CA GLU A 27 -7.94 13.84 -10.66
C GLU A 27 -7.28 14.53 -9.48
N HIS A 28 -6.99 13.79 -8.40
CA HIS A 28 -6.42 14.36 -7.18
C HIS A 28 -4.91 14.58 -7.25
N TYR A 29 -4.19 13.71 -7.96
CA TYR A 29 -2.74 13.69 -7.93
C TYR A 29 -2.09 14.13 -9.25
N ALA A 30 -2.85 14.79 -10.10
CA ALA A 30 -2.32 15.43 -11.31
C ALA A 30 -1.46 14.51 -12.19
N GLY A 31 -1.92 13.27 -12.36
CA GLY A 31 -1.25 12.31 -13.23
C GLY A 31 -0.08 11.56 -12.59
N GLU A 32 0.22 11.78 -11.33
CA GLU A 32 1.21 10.97 -10.63
C GLU A 32 0.71 9.55 -10.44
N PRO A 33 1.61 8.53 -10.54
CA PRO A 33 1.18 7.15 -10.35
C PRO A 33 0.59 6.92 -8.96
N ILE A 34 -0.52 6.17 -8.91
CA ILE A 34 -1.12 5.78 -7.64
C ILE A 34 -0.23 4.73 -6.99
N GLN A 35 0.08 4.93 -5.72
CA GLN A 35 0.79 3.92 -4.95
C GLN A 35 -0.22 2.99 -4.25
N PRO A 36 0.05 1.67 -4.20
CA PRO A 36 -0.89 0.72 -3.62
C PRO A 36 -1.38 1.08 -2.22
N ILE A 37 -0.52 1.63 -1.38
CA ILE A 37 -0.90 2.00 -0.02
C ILE A 37 -1.97 3.10 0.01
N GLU A 38 -1.99 3.99 -0.98
CA GLU A 38 -3.02 5.03 -1.08
C GLU A 38 -4.39 4.40 -1.31
N LEU A 39 -4.46 3.41 -2.21
CA LEU A 39 -5.70 2.70 -2.48
C LEU A 39 -6.13 1.85 -1.29
N MET A 40 -5.19 1.17 -0.67
CA MET A 40 -5.49 0.27 0.44
C MET A 40 -6.14 0.98 1.61
N GLN A 41 -5.68 2.18 1.98
CA GLN A 41 -6.29 2.89 3.09
C GLN A 41 -7.71 3.38 2.79
N ASP A 42 -8.07 3.51 1.52
CA ASP A 42 -9.42 3.91 1.12
C ASP A 42 -10.35 2.72 0.90
N LEU A 43 -9.82 1.59 0.44
CA LEU A 43 -10.63 0.42 0.08
C LEU A 43 -10.76 -0.61 1.19
N LEU A 44 -9.75 -0.70 2.07
CA LEU A 44 -9.78 -1.63 3.19
C LEU A 44 -10.45 -0.99 4.40
N THR A 45 -11.01 -1.81 5.29
CA THR A 45 -11.44 -1.31 6.59
C THR A 45 -10.20 -0.86 7.38
N HIS A 46 -10.42 -0.06 8.43
CA HIS A 46 -9.32 0.38 9.28
C HIS A 46 -8.54 -0.82 9.85
N SER A 47 -9.24 -1.83 10.34
CA SER A 47 -8.60 -3.04 10.89
C SER A 47 -7.79 -3.78 9.85
N GLU A 48 -8.31 -3.89 8.63
CA GLU A 48 -7.61 -4.55 7.53
C GLU A 48 -6.34 -3.78 7.15
N PHE A 49 -6.44 -2.47 7.08
CA PHE A 49 -5.29 -1.63 6.75
C PHE A 49 -4.20 -1.70 7.83
N ILE A 50 -4.59 -1.67 9.11
CA ILE A 50 -3.65 -1.86 10.22
C ILE A 50 -2.96 -3.22 10.10
N GLY A 51 -3.72 -4.28 9.80
CA GLY A 51 -3.16 -5.61 9.58
C GLY A 51 -2.17 -5.66 8.42
N PHE A 52 -2.47 -4.99 7.32
CA PHE A 52 -1.57 -4.86 6.18
C PHE A 52 -0.24 -4.23 6.58
N LEU A 53 -0.29 -3.12 7.32
CA LEU A 53 0.92 -2.42 7.76
C LEU A 53 1.75 -3.29 8.71
N LYS A 54 1.10 -3.94 9.67
CA LYS A 54 1.78 -4.86 10.60
C LYS A 54 2.42 -6.03 9.86
N GLY A 55 1.72 -6.61 8.90
CA GLY A 55 2.22 -7.73 8.11
C GLY A 55 3.48 -7.36 7.34
N ASN A 56 3.50 -6.16 6.76
CA ASN A 56 4.69 -5.69 6.05
C ASN A 56 5.87 -5.42 6.98
N MET A 57 5.61 -4.84 8.16
CA MET A 57 6.66 -4.67 9.16
C MET A 57 7.28 -6.01 9.53
N LEU A 58 6.44 -7.00 9.79
CA LEU A 58 6.91 -8.35 10.14
C LEU A 58 7.73 -8.95 9.00
N LYS A 59 7.22 -8.86 7.77
CA LYS A 59 7.92 -9.36 6.58
C LYS A 59 9.33 -8.77 6.46
N TYR A 60 9.47 -7.47 6.55
CA TYR A 60 10.77 -6.83 6.38
C TYR A 60 11.70 -7.05 7.55
N SER A 61 11.19 -7.18 8.77
CA SER A 61 12.02 -7.51 9.92
C SER A 61 12.61 -8.92 9.78
N MET A 62 11.86 -9.85 9.21
CA MET A 62 12.31 -11.22 9.01
C MET A 62 13.25 -11.36 7.82
N ARG A 63 13.10 -10.53 6.80
CA ARG A 63 13.91 -10.58 5.59
C ARG A 63 15.26 -9.89 5.72
N ALA A 64 15.38 -8.92 6.62
CA ALA A 64 16.57 -8.09 6.71
C ALA A 64 17.84 -8.95 6.88
N GLY A 65 18.74 -8.82 5.94
CA GLY A 65 20.00 -9.57 5.91
C GLY A 65 19.88 -11.02 5.44
N ARG A 66 18.68 -11.48 5.08
CA ARG A 66 18.46 -12.87 4.64
C ARG A 66 18.22 -13.01 3.15
N LYS A 67 17.82 -11.92 2.49
CA LYS A 67 17.58 -11.95 1.06
C LYS A 67 18.88 -11.83 0.30
N GLN A 68 19.19 -12.81 -0.53
CA GLN A 68 20.40 -12.82 -1.33
C GLN A 68 20.44 -11.61 -2.27
N GLY A 69 21.58 -10.91 -2.28
CA GLY A 69 21.78 -9.79 -3.17
C GLY A 69 21.18 -8.46 -2.69
N GLU A 70 20.54 -8.43 -1.52
CA GLU A 70 20.02 -7.19 -0.94
C GLU A 70 20.66 -6.90 0.43
N PRO A 71 21.13 -5.66 0.65
CA PRO A 71 21.66 -5.30 1.96
C PRO A 71 20.55 -5.23 3.01
N ALA A 72 20.88 -5.57 4.25
CA ALA A 72 19.94 -5.55 5.37
C ALA A 72 19.34 -4.16 5.59
N GLU A 73 20.11 -3.11 5.35
CA GLU A 73 19.67 -1.72 5.53
C GLU A 73 18.46 -1.37 4.66
N LYS A 74 18.35 -1.99 3.50
CA LYS A 74 17.23 -1.74 2.59
C LYS A 74 15.91 -2.22 3.17
N ASP A 75 15.90 -3.45 3.74
CA ASP A 75 14.70 -3.98 4.37
C ASP A 75 14.44 -3.30 5.72
N ALA A 76 15.47 -2.90 6.44
CA ALA A 76 15.32 -2.13 7.68
C ALA A 76 14.67 -0.77 7.42
N ALA A 77 15.03 -0.12 6.31
CA ALA A 77 14.40 1.15 5.90
C ALA A 77 12.93 0.97 5.57
N LYS A 78 12.57 -0.13 4.91
CA LYS A 78 11.18 -0.46 4.62
C LYS A 78 10.39 -0.71 5.92
N TYR A 79 10.97 -1.45 6.85
CA TYR A 79 10.36 -1.68 8.16
C TYR A 79 10.04 -0.35 8.85
N LYS A 80 11.02 0.55 8.89
CA LYS A 80 10.86 1.87 9.51
C LYS A 80 9.72 2.64 8.84
N ARG A 81 9.65 2.61 7.53
CA ARG A 81 8.62 3.32 6.76
C ARG A 81 7.23 2.81 7.12
N TYR A 82 7.04 1.49 7.15
CA TYR A 82 5.77 0.91 7.53
C TYR A 82 5.40 1.18 8.99
N ALA A 83 6.41 1.21 9.87
CA ALA A 83 6.17 1.55 11.29
C ALA A 83 5.66 2.99 11.44
N GLU A 84 6.22 3.92 10.69
CA GLU A 84 5.79 5.32 10.69
C GLU A 84 4.34 5.44 10.17
N TRP A 85 4.03 4.72 9.10
CA TRP A 85 2.67 4.69 8.56
C TRP A 85 1.68 4.06 9.55
N LEU A 86 2.09 3.01 10.25
CA LEU A 86 1.26 2.39 11.27
C LEU A 86 0.94 3.39 12.40
N ALA A 87 1.93 4.12 12.86
CA ALA A 87 1.72 5.14 13.89
C ALA A 87 0.71 6.20 13.43
N THR A 88 0.88 6.68 12.19
CA THR A 88 -0.06 7.65 11.60
C THR A 88 -1.48 7.11 11.56
N ALA A 89 -1.65 5.88 11.07
CA ALA A 89 -2.97 5.26 10.95
C ALA A 89 -3.61 5.04 12.33
N LEU A 90 -2.84 4.61 13.31
CA LEU A 90 -3.36 4.39 14.68
C LEU A 90 -3.78 5.70 15.35
N GLU A 91 -3.18 6.80 14.97
CA GLU A 91 -3.55 8.14 15.46
C GLU A 91 -4.76 8.71 14.72
N GLY A 92 -5.30 7.98 13.75
CA GLY A 92 -6.43 8.43 12.96
C GLY A 92 -6.06 9.32 11.78
N GLY A 93 -4.77 9.45 11.49
CA GLY A 93 -4.30 10.23 10.37
C GLY A 93 -4.32 9.47 9.06
N ARG A 94 -4.17 10.20 7.96
CA ARG A 94 -4.06 9.60 6.64
C ARG A 94 -2.59 9.43 6.27
N VAL A 95 -2.25 8.23 5.85
CA VAL A 95 -0.90 7.93 5.36
C VAL A 95 -0.68 8.63 4.01
N ASN A 96 0.45 9.33 3.89
CA ASN A 96 0.87 9.95 2.63
C ASN A 96 2.24 9.42 2.22
N PRO A 97 2.32 8.48 1.26
CA PRO A 97 3.59 7.90 0.83
C PRO A 97 4.45 8.86 0.02
N ARG A 98 3.92 10.04 -0.31
CA ARG A 98 4.63 11.03 -1.13
C ARG A 98 5.43 12.03 -0.29
N LEU A 99 5.34 11.91 1.02
CA LEU A 99 6.13 12.73 1.94
C LEU A 99 7.47 12.11 2.28
#